data_8cf74c52cfb716a869144c182385f4ba
#
_entry.id   8cf74c52cfb716a869144c182385f4ba
#
_cell.length_a   1.000
_cell.length_b   1.000
_cell.length_c   1.000
_cell.angle_alpha   90.00
_cell.angle_beta   90.00
_cell.angle_gamma   90.00
#
_symmetry.space_group_name_H-M   'P 1'
#
loop_
_entity.id
_entity.type
_entity.pdbx_description
1 polymer ?
#
loop_
_entity_poly.entity_id
_entity_poly.type
_entity_poly.pdbx_seq_one_letter_code
_entity_poly.pdbx_strand_id
1 'polypeptide(L)'
;SCRCWYNFIYFGHDPSLVHVLDGGLKKWMNEKKPTVSNLTKAISSNYIANEKKKLVKNKKQVDENIDKNEFKVIDARSRERFEGKVPEPRKGLRSGSIKNSFCLPFSELINEDHTFIAKEKILEKFKLTKCKLDKNLVFTCGSGVTASVLALAYSLIDIKYMPMIY
;
A
#
# COMPACT_ATOMS: atom_id res chain seq x y z
N SER A 1 2.19 0.31 9.72
CA SER A 1 1.30 1.49 9.80
C SER A 1 0.41 1.63 8.57
N CYS A 2 0.93 1.66 7.32
CA CYS A 2 0.11 1.83 6.11
C CYS A 2 -0.99 0.74 5.98
N ARG A 3 -0.68 -0.52 6.34
CA ARG A 3 -1.67 -1.60 6.33
C ARG A 3 -2.80 -1.36 7.34
N CYS A 4 -2.49 -0.88 8.56
CA CYS A 4 -3.51 -0.53 9.54
C CYS A 4 -4.38 0.62 9.04
N TRP A 5 -3.77 1.69 8.50
CA TRP A 5 -4.48 2.79 7.86
C TRP A 5 -5.46 2.28 6.80
N TYR A 6 -5.00 1.41 5.89
CA TYR A 6 -5.85 0.86 4.84
C TYR A 6 -7.00 0.03 5.40
N ASN A 7 -6.75 -0.80 6.44
CA ASN A 7 -7.78 -1.59 7.07
C ASN A 7 -8.87 -0.70 7.70
N PHE A 8 -8.50 0.37 8.42
CA PHE A 8 -9.49 1.30 8.96
C PHE A 8 -10.37 1.91 7.86
N ILE A 9 -9.76 2.35 6.75
CA ILE A 9 -10.51 2.88 5.61
C ILE A 9 -11.42 1.82 4.99
N TYR A 10 -10.92 0.59 4.81
CA TYR A 10 -11.66 -0.52 4.26
C TYR A 10 -12.90 -0.87 5.12
N PHE A 11 -12.74 -0.88 6.44
CA PHE A 11 -13.84 -1.15 7.37
C PHE A 11 -14.74 0.06 7.66
N GLY A 12 -14.59 1.14 6.89
CA GLY A 12 -15.53 2.25 6.89
C GLY A 12 -15.27 3.33 7.94
N HIS A 13 -14.08 3.32 8.56
CA HIS A 13 -13.71 4.40 9.47
C HIS A 13 -13.58 5.74 8.72
N ASP A 14 -13.87 6.84 9.42
CA ASP A 14 -13.74 8.18 8.83
C ASP A 14 -12.26 8.44 8.47
N PRO A 15 -11.92 8.66 7.18
CA PRO A 15 -10.55 8.90 6.76
C PRO A 15 -9.89 10.09 7.44
N SER A 16 -10.67 11.10 7.84
CA SER A 16 -10.16 12.30 8.52
C SER A 16 -9.63 12.04 9.93
N LEU A 17 -10.00 10.89 10.51
CA LEU A 17 -9.58 10.46 11.85
C LEU A 17 -8.44 9.42 11.81
N VAL A 18 -8.01 9.00 10.63
CA VAL A 18 -7.00 7.96 10.48
C VAL A 18 -5.69 8.55 9.95
N HIS A 19 -4.72 8.67 10.81
CA HIS A 19 -3.42 9.27 10.50
C HIS A 19 -2.30 8.24 10.59
N VAL A 20 -1.25 8.44 9.80
CA VAL A 20 -0.02 7.65 9.85
C VAL A 20 1.12 8.57 10.23
N LEU A 21 1.83 8.23 11.32
CA LEU A 21 3.03 8.96 11.71
C LEU A 21 4.13 8.73 10.66
N ASP A 22 4.53 9.79 9.97
CA ASP A 22 5.57 9.71 8.94
C ASP A 22 6.93 9.40 9.55
N GLY A 23 7.62 8.39 9.01
CA GLY A 23 8.81 7.79 9.61
C GLY A 23 8.54 6.77 10.73
N GLY A 24 7.29 6.71 11.24
CA GLY A 24 6.84 5.74 12.24
C GLY A 24 7.60 5.79 13.57
N LEU A 25 7.45 4.74 14.37
CA LEU A 25 8.09 4.64 15.69
C LEU A 25 9.62 4.71 15.60
N LYS A 26 10.23 4.21 14.53
CA LYS A 26 11.69 4.21 14.39
C LYS A 26 12.24 5.63 14.33
N LYS A 27 11.66 6.50 13.51
CA LYS A 27 12.04 7.93 13.45
C LYS A 27 11.74 8.62 14.77
N TRP A 28 10.59 8.37 15.38
CA TRP A 28 10.22 8.89 16.71
C TRP A 28 11.30 8.60 17.77
N MET A 29 11.78 7.36 17.81
CA MET A 29 12.84 6.95 18.74
C MET A 29 14.20 7.57 18.41
N ASN A 30 14.55 7.64 17.12
CA ASN A 30 15.79 8.28 16.68
C ASN A 30 15.83 9.78 17.05
N GLU A 31 14.68 10.45 17.02
CA GLU A 31 14.51 11.84 17.47
C GLU A 31 14.41 11.97 18.99
N LYS A 32 14.63 10.88 19.75
CA LYS A 32 14.56 10.85 21.22
C LYS A 32 13.23 11.35 21.78
N LYS A 33 12.14 11.15 21.06
CA LYS A 33 10.80 11.49 21.52
C LYS A 33 10.36 10.54 22.65
N PRO A 34 9.53 11.02 23.61
CA PRO A 34 9.13 10.22 24.76
C PRO A 34 8.33 8.98 24.35
N THR A 35 8.61 7.87 25.01
CA THR A 35 7.86 6.62 24.89
C THR A 35 7.45 6.13 26.27
N VAL A 36 6.35 5.40 26.35
CA VAL A 36 5.86 4.80 27.59
C VAL A 36 5.65 3.30 27.40
N SER A 37 5.88 2.53 28.44
CA SER A 37 5.63 1.08 28.48
C SER A 37 4.34 0.71 29.23
N ASN A 38 3.71 1.67 29.89
CA ASN A 38 2.50 1.44 30.66
C ASN A 38 1.32 1.14 29.75
N LEU A 39 0.50 0.16 30.11
CA LEU A 39 -0.74 -0.14 29.41
C LEU A 39 -1.73 1.03 29.60
N THR A 40 -2.18 1.59 28.48
CA THR A 40 -3.24 2.58 28.50
C THR A 40 -4.58 1.87 28.76
N LYS A 41 -5.34 2.34 29.74
CA LYS A 41 -6.71 1.88 29.93
C LYS A 41 -7.58 2.41 28.80
N ALA A 42 -8.01 1.53 27.90
CA ALA A 42 -8.95 1.90 26.86
C ALA A 42 -10.36 2.04 27.44
N ILE A 43 -11.07 3.07 27.01
CA ILE A 43 -12.50 3.21 27.26
C ILE A 43 -13.24 2.30 26.28
N SER A 44 -14.18 1.49 26.80
CA SER A 44 -15.01 0.66 25.92
C SER A 44 -15.83 1.53 24.98
N SER A 45 -15.84 1.15 23.71
CA SER A 45 -16.62 1.83 22.68
C SER A 45 -17.24 0.80 21.73
N ASN A 46 -18.33 1.18 21.08
CA ASN A 46 -18.96 0.38 20.04
C ASN A 46 -18.50 0.86 18.67
N TYR A 47 -17.94 -0.05 17.89
CA TYR A 47 -17.58 0.19 16.50
C TYR A 47 -18.31 -0.81 15.59
N ILE A 48 -19.03 -0.28 14.60
CA ILE A 48 -19.71 -1.09 13.60
C ILE A 48 -18.92 -0.98 12.30
N ALA A 49 -18.29 -2.07 11.91
CA ALA A 49 -17.55 -2.13 10.65
C ALA A 49 -18.50 -2.11 9.44
N ASN A 50 -18.14 -1.31 8.45
CA ASN A 50 -18.84 -1.23 7.16
C ASN A 50 -17.84 -1.47 6.03
N GLU A 51 -17.77 -2.70 5.53
CA GLU A 51 -16.78 -3.10 4.53
C GLU A 51 -16.98 -2.39 3.18
N LYS A 52 -15.97 -1.66 2.76
CA LYS A 52 -15.89 -1.07 1.42
C LYS A 52 -15.32 -2.09 0.43
N LYS A 53 -16.06 -3.14 0.12
CA LYS A 53 -15.62 -4.28 -0.71
C LYS A 53 -15.02 -3.89 -2.06
N LYS A 54 -15.38 -2.73 -2.61
CA LYS A 54 -14.82 -2.19 -3.86
C LYS A 54 -13.33 -1.88 -3.78
N LEU A 55 -12.79 -1.67 -2.56
CA LEU A 55 -11.37 -1.34 -2.34
C LEU A 55 -10.44 -2.56 -2.38
N VAL A 56 -10.97 -3.77 -2.39
CA VAL A 56 -10.18 -5.00 -2.46
C VAL A 56 -10.60 -5.81 -3.68
N LYS A 57 -9.62 -6.26 -4.46
CA LYS A 57 -9.81 -7.20 -5.57
C LYS A 57 -9.44 -8.60 -5.11
N ASN A 58 -10.24 -9.60 -5.51
CA ASN A 58 -9.94 -11.00 -5.28
C ASN A 58 -9.20 -11.61 -6.49
N LYS A 59 -8.70 -12.84 -6.29
CA LYS A 59 -7.94 -13.56 -7.33
C LYS A 59 -8.71 -13.65 -8.66
N LYS A 60 -9.99 -14.02 -8.63
CA LYS A 60 -10.83 -14.16 -9.83
C LYS A 60 -10.88 -12.85 -10.63
N GLN A 61 -11.09 -11.72 -9.95
CA GLN A 61 -11.13 -10.40 -10.60
C GLN A 61 -9.79 -10.03 -11.24
N VAL A 62 -8.68 -10.39 -10.59
CA VAL A 62 -7.34 -10.12 -11.15
C VAL A 62 -7.04 -11.04 -12.34
N ASP A 63 -7.41 -12.32 -12.27
CA ASP A 63 -7.25 -13.26 -13.37
C ASP A 63 -8.07 -12.81 -14.59
N GLU A 64 -9.34 -12.42 -14.41
CA GLU A 64 -10.18 -11.89 -15.48
C GLU A 64 -9.65 -10.58 -16.08
N ASN A 65 -9.03 -9.74 -15.25
CA ASN A 65 -8.46 -8.47 -15.69
C ASN A 65 -7.25 -8.62 -16.63
N ILE A 66 -6.60 -9.78 -16.66
CA ILE A 66 -5.51 -10.05 -17.60
C ILE A 66 -5.96 -9.85 -19.05
N ASP A 67 -7.19 -10.26 -19.35
CA ASP A 67 -7.75 -10.15 -20.69
C ASP A 67 -8.62 -8.89 -20.87
N LYS A 68 -9.41 -8.54 -19.83
CA LYS A 68 -10.35 -7.38 -19.88
C LYS A 68 -9.66 -6.03 -19.76
N ASN A 69 -8.54 -5.96 -19.04
CA ASN A 69 -7.75 -4.73 -18.81
C ASN A 69 -8.57 -3.55 -18.25
N GLU A 70 -9.50 -3.84 -17.33
CA GLU A 70 -10.40 -2.86 -16.70
C GLU A 70 -9.68 -1.99 -15.66
N PHE A 71 -8.60 -2.51 -15.08
CA PHE A 71 -7.76 -1.79 -14.13
C PHE A 71 -6.28 -2.14 -14.33
N LYS A 72 -5.41 -1.26 -13.83
CA LYS A 72 -3.95 -1.44 -13.90
C LYS A 72 -3.43 -1.98 -12.58
N VAL A 73 -2.55 -2.96 -12.65
CA VAL A 73 -1.93 -3.57 -11.46
C VAL A 73 -0.51 -3.06 -11.32
N ILE A 74 -0.17 -2.53 -10.13
CA ILE A 74 1.19 -2.11 -9.79
C ILE A 74 1.69 -2.92 -8.60
N ASP A 75 2.79 -3.62 -8.79
CA ASP A 75 3.42 -4.49 -7.80
C ASP A 75 4.45 -3.73 -6.96
N ALA A 76 4.30 -3.80 -5.65
CA ALA A 76 5.15 -3.11 -4.67
C ALA A 76 6.41 -3.89 -4.25
N ARG A 77 6.61 -5.12 -4.77
CA ARG A 77 7.79 -5.95 -4.46
C ARG A 77 9.05 -5.39 -5.13
N SER A 78 10.22 -5.93 -4.75
CA SER A 78 11.46 -5.57 -5.45
C SER A 78 11.41 -5.98 -6.93
N ARG A 79 12.23 -5.31 -7.76
CA ARG A 79 12.29 -5.59 -9.21
C ARG A 79 12.72 -7.02 -9.49
N GLU A 80 13.68 -7.55 -8.73
CA GLU A 80 14.17 -8.91 -8.90
C GLU A 80 13.07 -9.95 -8.65
N ARG A 81 12.21 -9.71 -7.63
CA ARG A 81 11.05 -10.58 -7.36
C ARG A 81 9.99 -10.45 -8.46
N PHE A 82 9.72 -9.23 -8.89
CA PHE A 82 8.79 -8.96 -9.99
C PHE A 82 9.22 -9.64 -11.30
N GLU A 83 10.50 -9.59 -11.61
CA GLU A 83 11.09 -10.19 -12.81
C GLU A 83 11.32 -11.71 -12.68
N GLY A 84 11.09 -12.29 -11.50
CA GLY A 84 11.30 -13.72 -11.25
C GLY A 84 12.76 -14.15 -11.11
N LYS A 85 13.69 -13.19 -10.94
CA LYS A 85 15.13 -13.43 -10.82
C LYS A 85 15.52 -14.04 -9.46
N VAL A 86 14.67 -13.87 -8.46
CA VAL A 86 14.86 -14.42 -7.12
C VAL A 86 13.62 -15.17 -6.67
N PRO A 87 13.76 -16.21 -5.83
CA PRO A 87 12.62 -16.96 -5.30
C PRO A 87 11.79 -16.10 -4.34
N GLU A 88 10.51 -16.45 -4.21
CA GLU A 88 9.65 -15.86 -3.20
C GLU A 88 10.07 -16.31 -1.79
N PRO A 89 10.00 -15.44 -0.77
CA PRO A 89 10.36 -15.79 0.61
C PRO A 89 9.49 -16.89 1.22
N ARG A 90 8.26 -17.05 0.74
CA ARG A 90 7.33 -18.08 1.20
C ARG A 90 7.38 -19.29 0.25
N LYS A 91 7.54 -20.47 0.82
CA LYS A 91 7.49 -21.74 0.06
C LYS A 91 6.14 -21.89 -0.67
N GLY A 92 6.19 -22.45 -1.86
CA GLY A 92 5.00 -22.74 -2.67
C GLY A 92 4.46 -21.55 -3.47
N LEU A 93 5.06 -20.37 -3.37
CA LEU A 93 4.72 -19.24 -4.22
C LEU A 93 5.56 -19.25 -5.50
N ARG A 94 4.92 -18.98 -6.61
CA ARG A 94 5.56 -18.86 -7.91
C ARG A 94 6.32 -17.52 -8.01
N SER A 95 7.54 -17.56 -8.54
CA SER A 95 8.32 -16.36 -8.89
C SER A 95 7.72 -15.63 -10.08
N GLY A 96 8.07 -14.36 -10.24
CA GLY A 96 7.60 -13.51 -11.31
C GLY A 96 6.38 -12.67 -10.93
N SER A 97 5.69 -12.13 -11.91
CA SER A 97 4.64 -11.13 -11.74
C SER A 97 3.32 -11.53 -12.41
N ILE A 98 2.28 -10.77 -12.11
CA ILE A 98 0.99 -10.85 -12.80
C ILE A 98 1.18 -10.30 -14.23
N LYS A 99 0.67 -11.00 -15.23
CA LYS A 99 0.73 -10.55 -16.63
C LYS A 99 0.11 -9.15 -16.75
N ASN A 100 0.73 -8.29 -17.55
CA ASN A 100 0.31 -6.90 -17.78
C ASN A 100 0.38 -5.99 -16.54
N SER A 101 1.09 -6.39 -15.47
CA SER A 101 1.34 -5.54 -14.33
C SER A 101 2.61 -4.69 -14.48
N PHE A 102 2.71 -3.66 -13.68
CA PHE A 102 3.85 -2.74 -13.61
C PHE A 102 4.55 -2.90 -12.26
N CYS A 103 5.81 -2.48 -12.17
CA CYS A 103 6.57 -2.57 -10.93
C CYS A 103 6.93 -1.18 -10.39
N LEU A 104 6.61 -0.96 -9.12
CA LEU A 104 7.12 0.16 -8.33
C LEU A 104 7.48 -0.35 -6.94
N PRO A 105 8.74 -0.68 -6.68
CA PRO A 105 9.18 -1.09 -5.36
C PRO A 105 8.81 -0.06 -4.30
N PHE A 106 8.15 -0.48 -3.21
CA PHE A 106 7.74 0.43 -2.14
C PHE A 106 8.93 1.19 -1.54
N SER A 107 10.12 0.57 -1.53
CA SER A 107 11.36 1.18 -1.03
C SER A 107 11.78 2.43 -1.80
N GLU A 108 11.37 2.58 -3.05
CA GLU A 108 11.66 3.78 -3.84
C GLU A 108 10.83 5.01 -3.42
N LEU A 109 9.83 4.81 -2.55
CA LEU A 109 8.96 5.86 -2.02
C LEU A 109 9.33 6.29 -0.58
N ILE A 110 10.36 5.67 0.00
CA ILE A 110 10.72 5.85 1.41
C ILE A 110 12.18 6.34 1.51
N ASN A 111 12.38 7.41 2.27
CA ASN A 111 13.70 7.94 2.61
C ASN A 111 14.43 7.03 3.63
N GLU A 112 15.72 7.26 3.84
CA GLU A 112 16.53 6.53 4.82
C GLU A 112 16.03 6.70 6.26
N ASP A 113 15.44 7.84 6.59
CA ASP A 113 14.81 8.11 7.89
C ASP A 113 13.39 7.51 8.03
N HIS A 114 12.98 6.70 7.06
CA HIS A 114 11.68 6.02 6.97
C HIS A 114 10.47 6.92 6.69
N THR A 115 10.66 8.19 6.39
CA THR A 115 9.59 9.06 5.89
C THR A 115 9.29 8.80 4.42
N PHE A 116 8.12 9.21 3.95
CA PHE A 116 7.87 9.25 2.51
C PHE A 116 8.74 10.31 1.84
N ILE A 117 9.12 10.05 0.59
CA ILE A 117 9.72 11.07 -0.27
C ILE A 117 8.69 12.18 -0.57
N ALA A 118 9.15 13.34 -1.05
CA ALA A 118 8.28 14.46 -1.39
C ALA A 118 7.18 14.07 -2.40
N LYS A 119 5.99 14.68 -2.32
CA LYS A 119 4.81 14.37 -3.15
C LYS A 119 5.11 14.44 -4.64
N GLU A 120 5.89 15.41 -5.07
CA GLU A 120 6.31 15.60 -6.46
C GLU A 120 7.13 14.41 -6.95
N LYS A 121 8.05 13.92 -6.11
CA LYS A 121 8.86 12.73 -6.39
C LYS A 121 8.02 11.44 -6.37
N ILE A 122 7.02 11.35 -5.48
CA ILE A 122 6.08 10.23 -5.50
C ILE A 122 5.37 10.17 -6.87
N LEU A 123 4.82 11.29 -7.33
CA LEU A 123 4.15 11.36 -8.64
C LEU A 123 5.09 10.99 -9.79
N GLU A 124 6.33 11.48 -9.76
CA GLU A 124 7.36 11.14 -10.74
C GLU A 124 7.63 9.62 -10.77
N LYS A 125 7.80 8.99 -9.60
CA LYS A 125 8.01 7.53 -9.49
C LYS A 125 6.85 6.74 -10.09
N PHE A 126 5.62 7.14 -9.84
CA PHE A 126 4.45 6.51 -10.47
C PHE A 126 4.47 6.70 -11.99
N LYS A 127 4.78 7.88 -12.52
CA LYS A 127 4.91 8.13 -13.97
C LYS A 127 6.00 7.28 -14.62
N LEU A 128 7.13 7.08 -13.95
CA LEU A 128 8.25 6.27 -14.45
C LEU A 128 7.87 4.79 -14.62
N THR A 129 6.83 4.29 -14.00
CA THR A 129 6.34 2.93 -14.25
C THR A 129 5.79 2.75 -15.66
N LYS A 130 5.53 3.85 -16.39
CA LYS A 130 4.82 3.88 -17.68
C LYS A 130 3.38 3.36 -17.58
N CYS A 131 2.86 3.15 -16.38
CA CYS A 131 1.45 2.86 -16.15
C CYS A 131 0.61 4.11 -16.39
N LYS A 132 -0.49 3.97 -17.11
CA LYS A 132 -1.46 5.05 -17.23
C LYS A 132 -2.13 5.25 -15.88
N LEU A 133 -1.88 6.41 -15.27
CA LEU A 133 -2.41 6.77 -13.95
C LEU A 133 -3.84 7.29 -14.10
N ASP A 134 -4.75 6.38 -14.33
CA ASP A 134 -6.19 6.63 -14.30
C ASP A 134 -6.77 6.16 -12.96
N LYS A 135 -8.10 6.28 -12.81
CA LYS A 135 -8.78 5.95 -11.54
C LYS A 135 -8.89 4.45 -11.23
N ASN A 136 -8.34 3.58 -12.06
CA ASN A 136 -8.46 2.14 -11.92
C ASN A 136 -7.12 1.47 -11.57
N LEU A 137 -6.48 1.94 -10.49
CA LEU A 137 -5.24 1.35 -9.99
C LEU A 137 -5.52 0.31 -8.90
N VAL A 138 -4.86 -0.84 -9.03
CA VAL A 138 -4.84 -1.90 -8.01
C VAL A 138 -3.39 -2.16 -7.61
N PHE A 139 -3.08 -2.01 -6.35
CA PHE A 139 -1.73 -2.29 -5.83
C PHE A 139 -1.65 -3.72 -5.30
N THR A 140 -0.57 -4.39 -5.60
CA THR A 140 -0.32 -5.77 -5.15
C THR A 140 1.07 -5.93 -4.53
N CYS A 141 1.24 -7.01 -3.79
CA CYS A 141 2.53 -7.48 -3.30
C CYS A 141 2.41 -8.96 -2.89
N GLY A 142 3.17 -9.44 -1.90
CA GLY A 142 3.04 -10.81 -1.39
C GLY A 142 1.97 -11.02 -0.30
N SER A 143 1.55 -9.97 0.42
CA SER A 143 0.64 -10.06 1.58
C SER A 143 -0.20 -8.82 1.83
N GLY A 144 -0.24 -7.89 0.90
CA GLY A 144 -0.95 -6.62 1.02
C GLY A 144 -0.26 -5.57 1.93
N VAL A 145 0.87 -5.89 2.56
CA VAL A 145 1.57 -4.96 3.46
C VAL A 145 2.23 -3.82 2.69
N THR A 146 3.07 -4.16 1.71
CA THR A 146 3.77 -3.14 0.89
C THR A 146 2.89 -2.54 -0.19
N ALA A 147 1.87 -3.25 -0.65
CA ALA A 147 0.79 -2.70 -1.47
C ALA A 147 0.10 -1.51 -0.78
N SER A 148 -0.12 -1.61 0.54
CA SER A 148 -0.71 -0.50 1.32
C SER A 148 0.23 0.71 1.44
N VAL A 149 1.55 0.53 1.28
CA VAL A 149 2.49 1.67 1.19
C VAL A 149 2.26 2.45 -0.10
N LEU A 150 2.13 1.74 -1.24
CA LEU A 150 1.79 2.39 -2.51
C LEU A 150 0.42 3.08 -2.45
N ALA A 151 -0.57 2.43 -1.82
CA ALA A 151 -1.91 2.98 -1.66
C ALA A 151 -1.88 4.29 -0.87
N LEU A 152 -1.17 4.34 0.25
CA LEU A 152 -1.02 5.57 1.03
C LEU A 152 -0.23 6.63 0.26
N ALA A 153 0.90 6.26 -0.37
CA ALA A 153 1.69 7.19 -1.18
C ALA A 153 0.84 7.83 -2.30
N TYR A 154 0.02 7.02 -2.98
CA TYR A 154 -0.85 7.55 -4.03
C TYR A 154 -1.93 8.49 -3.48
N SER A 155 -2.51 8.19 -2.31
CA SER A 155 -3.48 9.07 -1.66
C SER A 155 -2.89 10.42 -1.20
N LEU A 156 -1.57 10.51 -1.02
CA LEU A 156 -0.89 11.77 -0.73
C LEU A 156 -0.80 12.71 -1.94
N ILE A 157 -0.84 12.18 -3.16
CA ILE A 157 -0.80 12.96 -4.40
C ILE A 157 -2.20 13.20 -5.00
N ASP A 158 -3.17 12.33 -4.70
CA ASP A 158 -4.57 12.50 -5.06
C ASP A 158 -5.47 12.13 -3.88
N ILE A 159 -5.77 13.09 -3.04
CA ILE A 159 -6.55 12.91 -1.81
C ILE A 159 -7.99 12.45 -2.05
N LYS A 160 -8.53 12.66 -3.26
CA LYS A 160 -9.90 12.25 -3.62
C LYS A 160 -9.97 10.81 -4.11
N TYR A 161 -8.83 10.20 -4.39
CA TYR A 161 -8.75 8.85 -4.92
C TYR A 161 -8.30 7.85 -3.86
N MET A 162 -9.10 6.82 -3.65
CA MET A 162 -8.74 5.68 -2.80
C MET A 162 -8.36 4.50 -3.69
N PRO A 163 -7.06 4.19 -3.80
CA PRO A 163 -6.60 3.08 -4.61
C PRO A 163 -7.01 1.73 -4.02
N MET A 164 -7.23 0.76 -4.90
CA MET A 164 -7.57 -0.60 -4.54
C MET A 164 -6.33 -1.44 -4.27
N ILE A 165 -6.45 -2.51 -3.48
CA ILE A 165 -5.40 -3.52 -3.29
C ILE A 165 -5.89 -4.93 -3.61
N TYR A 166 -4.89 -5.79 -3.93
CA TYR A 166 -5.05 -7.22 -4.14
C TYR A 166 -4.09 -8.00 -3.23
#